data_f57f764f7a0578126c39879100c05086
#
_entry.id   f57f764f7a0578126c39879100c05086
#
_cell.length_a   1.000
_cell.length_b   1.000
_cell.length_c   1.000
_cell.angle_alpha   90.00
_cell.angle_beta   90.00
_cell.angle_gamma   90.00
#
_symmetry.space_group_name_H-M   'P 1'
#
loop_
_entity.id
_entity.type
_entity.pdbx_description
1 polymer ?
#
loop_
_entity_poly.entity_id
_entity_poly.type
_entity_poly.pdbx_seq_one_letter_code
_entity_poly.pdbx_strand_id
1 'polypeptide(L)'
;MTKALDFTTGYDSRRPLMMGHNAVATSQPLAAQAGMKMLQLGGNAVDAAIATAMALTVVEPTGNGIGSDAFAIVWDGEKLHGLNASGRSPASWHADLFAGKTAVPEIGWDAVTVPGAVSGWVALAERFGTLPLTTLAQPAIDYARDGFPVSPLIGHLWQRGYNKLKDQPGFSACFAPEGRAPRVGEIFRNPAQANSLELIAKTNGDAFYRGELAQKIAAFAKAHGAHLTEADLANHRVDWVELLSRDFAGGSVQELPPNGQGIATLIALGILEQCGIEKHHPDSVQGLHLSIEAMKLALADLDRYVADEEHMEFAAKALLSDHYLKSRAALINHDKASDFVYGSPTQSGTVYLSAADSSGMMISFIQSNFMGFGSGIVVPDTGISLQNRGCGFVLDPKHPNALAGSKRPFHTIIPGFAMDGNGKPLMSFGVMGGPMQAQGHMQMALRIMLHGQNPQAAIDAPRWRVVQGREVVVESTFDRNTIAALRERGHQIVVEDPLQDYNFGGAQVIYRMPEGHYVAATESRKDGQALVS
;
A
#
# COMPACT_ATOMS: atom_id res chain seq x y z
N MET A 1 -13.81 -26.81 32.99
CA MET A 1 -12.90 -26.18 31.99
C MET A 1 -13.76 -25.31 31.09
N THR A 2 -13.44 -24.04 30.97
CA THR A 2 -14.04 -23.15 29.97
C THR A 2 -13.62 -23.61 28.57
N LYS A 3 -14.57 -23.62 27.61
CA LYS A 3 -14.23 -23.89 26.20
C LYS A 3 -13.30 -22.81 25.69
N ALA A 4 -12.33 -23.18 24.85
CA ALA A 4 -11.55 -22.21 24.08
C ALA A 4 -12.49 -21.38 23.19
N LEU A 5 -12.17 -20.09 23.00
CA LEU A 5 -12.91 -19.22 22.08
C LEU A 5 -12.73 -19.70 20.63
N ASP A 6 -13.81 -19.69 19.88
CA ASP A 6 -13.78 -19.90 18.43
C ASP A 6 -13.66 -18.53 17.75
N PHE A 7 -12.53 -18.30 17.07
CA PHE A 7 -12.27 -17.07 16.33
C PHE A 7 -12.67 -17.16 14.84
N THR A 8 -13.25 -18.29 14.41
CA THR A 8 -13.64 -18.51 13.00
C THR A 8 -15.14 -18.26 12.77
N THR A 9 -15.96 -18.31 13.82
CA THR A 9 -17.41 -18.09 13.75
C THR A 9 -17.71 -16.60 13.91
N GLY A 10 -18.44 -16.03 12.94
CA GLY A 10 -18.92 -14.64 12.95
C GLY A 10 -20.27 -14.51 12.28
N TYR A 11 -20.89 -13.36 12.44
CA TYR A 11 -22.10 -12.94 11.75
C TYR A 11 -21.85 -11.65 11.00
N ASP A 12 -22.58 -11.42 9.90
CA ASP A 12 -22.49 -10.16 9.17
C ASP A 12 -22.81 -8.97 10.07
N SER A 13 -21.92 -8.01 10.10
CA SER A 13 -22.08 -6.79 10.87
C SER A 13 -21.79 -5.57 10.01
N ARG A 14 -22.48 -4.45 10.30
CA ARG A 14 -22.18 -3.17 9.68
C ARG A 14 -21.22 -2.38 10.53
N ARG A 15 -20.16 -1.84 9.92
CA ARG A 15 -19.30 -0.86 10.57
C ARG A 15 -19.98 0.52 10.53
N PRO A 16 -20.04 1.26 11.65
CA PRO A 16 -20.56 2.62 11.65
C PRO A 16 -19.61 3.57 10.94
N LEU A 17 -20.16 4.64 10.35
CA LEU A 17 -19.38 5.82 10.00
C LEU A 17 -18.90 6.50 11.29
N MET A 18 -17.63 6.85 11.34
CA MET A 18 -17.06 7.59 12.45
C MET A 18 -16.91 9.06 12.07
N MET A 19 -17.36 9.98 12.93
CA MET A 19 -17.30 11.42 12.65
C MET A 19 -16.64 12.17 13.81
N GLY A 20 -15.69 13.07 13.51
CA GLY A 20 -14.96 13.85 14.50
C GLY A 20 -14.08 14.92 13.87
N HIS A 21 -13.43 15.72 14.73
CA HIS A 21 -12.51 16.77 14.30
C HIS A 21 -11.09 16.27 14.05
N ASN A 22 -10.74 15.15 14.65
CA ASN A 22 -9.51 14.41 14.37
C ASN A 22 -9.88 12.99 13.93
N ALA A 23 -9.09 12.38 13.06
CA ALA A 23 -9.36 11.04 12.56
C ALA A 23 -8.06 10.27 12.26
N VAL A 24 -8.09 8.96 12.53
CA VAL A 24 -7.07 7.99 12.11
C VAL A 24 -7.78 6.75 11.61
N ALA A 25 -7.46 6.26 10.41
CA ALA A 25 -8.00 5.03 9.85
C ALA A 25 -6.86 4.14 9.33
N THR A 26 -6.83 2.87 9.76
CA THR A 26 -5.82 1.89 9.32
C THR A 26 -6.29 0.46 9.47
N SER A 27 -5.48 -0.50 9.03
CA SER A 27 -5.78 -1.94 8.97
C SER A 27 -5.74 -2.67 10.31
N GLN A 28 -5.24 -2.03 11.41
CA GLN A 28 -5.05 -2.69 12.70
C GLN A 28 -5.39 -1.74 13.87
N PRO A 29 -6.23 -2.19 14.86
CA PRO A 29 -6.76 -1.33 15.91
C PRO A 29 -5.71 -0.70 16.83
N LEU A 30 -4.67 -1.46 17.21
CA LEU A 30 -3.61 -0.95 18.10
C LEU A 30 -2.79 0.15 17.42
N ALA A 31 -2.60 0.04 16.11
CA ALA A 31 -1.92 1.07 15.33
C ALA A 31 -2.79 2.34 15.18
N ALA A 32 -4.11 2.19 15.00
CA ALA A 32 -5.03 3.34 15.01
C ALA A 32 -4.99 4.08 16.36
N GLN A 33 -4.93 3.33 17.47
CA GLN A 33 -4.78 3.89 18.82
C GLN A 33 -3.46 4.63 19.00
N ALA A 34 -2.35 4.11 18.46
CA ALA A 34 -1.05 4.78 18.51
C ALA A 34 -1.12 6.17 17.85
N GLY A 35 -1.73 6.26 16.65
CA GLY A 35 -1.93 7.54 15.97
C GLY A 35 -2.87 8.48 16.71
N MET A 36 -4.01 7.99 17.20
CA MET A 36 -4.96 8.80 17.97
C MET A 36 -4.34 9.34 19.27
N LYS A 37 -3.47 8.56 19.91
CA LYS A 37 -2.71 9.03 21.09
C LYS A 37 -1.84 10.24 20.76
N MET A 38 -1.22 10.31 19.59
CA MET A 38 -0.41 11.48 19.19
C MET A 38 -1.29 12.73 19.03
N LEU A 39 -2.46 12.61 18.39
CA LEU A 39 -3.43 13.71 18.28
C LEU A 39 -3.88 14.21 19.67
N GLN A 40 -4.15 13.30 20.60
CA GLN A 40 -4.50 13.63 21.99
C GLN A 40 -3.37 14.30 22.78
N LEU A 41 -2.10 14.04 22.43
CA LEU A 41 -0.92 14.70 23.01
C LEU A 41 -0.63 16.06 22.37
N GLY A 42 -1.45 16.55 21.46
CA GLY A 42 -1.28 17.82 20.76
C GLY A 42 -0.41 17.74 19.50
N GLY A 43 -0.11 16.53 19.03
CA GLY A 43 0.50 16.30 17.72
C GLY A 43 -0.49 16.56 16.57
N ASN A 44 0.03 16.64 15.37
CA ASN A 44 -0.75 16.84 14.14
C ASN A 44 -1.01 15.53 13.38
N ALA A 45 -1.66 15.62 12.21
CA ALA A 45 -1.99 14.47 11.37
C ALA A 45 -0.74 13.68 10.92
N VAL A 46 0.39 14.36 10.69
CA VAL A 46 1.65 13.72 10.30
C VAL A 46 2.26 12.96 11.48
N ASP A 47 2.24 13.53 12.68
CA ASP A 47 2.68 12.83 13.90
C ASP A 47 1.85 11.54 14.12
N ALA A 48 0.54 11.64 13.95
CA ALA A 48 -0.37 10.50 14.05
C ALA A 48 -0.04 9.42 13.01
N ALA A 49 0.21 9.81 11.77
CA ALA A 49 0.54 8.89 10.69
C ALA A 49 1.87 8.15 10.95
N ILE A 50 2.91 8.84 11.41
CA ILE A 50 4.20 8.24 11.72
C ILE A 50 4.08 7.24 12.88
N ALA A 51 3.40 7.61 13.96
CA ALA A 51 3.18 6.72 15.10
C ALA A 51 2.37 5.46 14.70
N THR A 52 1.33 5.64 13.87
CA THR A 52 0.55 4.53 13.30
C THR A 52 1.44 3.63 12.44
N ALA A 53 2.25 4.21 11.53
CA ALA A 53 3.16 3.48 10.64
C ALA A 53 4.20 2.66 11.41
N MET A 54 4.83 3.26 12.44
CA MET A 54 5.78 2.56 13.31
C MET A 54 5.10 1.41 14.06
N ALA A 55 3.89 1.63 14.63
CA ALA A 55 3.13 0.60 15.34
C ALA A 55 2.76 -0.56 14.40
N LEU A 56 2.36 -0.28 13.15
CA LEU A 56 2.05 -1.31 12.16
C LEU A 56 3.23 -2.24 11.86
N THR A 57 4.49 -1.76 11.94
CA THR A 57 5.66 -2.64 11.76
C THR A 57 5.74 -3.75 12.81
N VAL A 58 5.10 -3.54 13.97
CA VAL A 58 5.08 -4.48 15.09
C VAL A 58 3.81 -5.33 15.06
N VAL A 59 2.63 -4.68 14.99
CA VAL A 59 1.35 -5.36 15.19
C VAL A 59 0.77 -5.97 13.91
N GLU A 60 1.31 -5.62 12.72
CA GLU A 60 0.96 -6.21 11.42
C GLU A 60 2.22 -6.55 10.60
N PRO A 61 3.16 -7.37 11.12
CA PRO A 61 4.42 -7.67 10.44
C PRO A 61 4.22 -8.49 9.15
N THR A 62 3.02 -9.00 8.94
CA THR A 62 2.61 -9.74 7.75
C THR A 62 2.47 -8.90 6.49
N GLY A 63 2.52 -7.57 6.59
CA GLY A 63 2.37 -6.65 5.45
C GLY A 63 3.51 -5.65 5.33
N ASN A 64 4.21 -5.39 6.43
CA ASN A 64 5.24 -4.37 6.52
C ASN A 64 6.26 -4.66 7.63
N GLY A 65 7.29 -3.81 7.75
CA GLY A 65 8.33 -3.90 8.76
C GLY A 65 9.21 -2.65 8.73
N ILE A 66 10.21 -2.57 9.63
CA ILE A 66 11.18 -1.47 9.63
C ILE A 66 11.95 -1.40 8.29
N GLY A 67 12.19 -2.55 7.66
CA GLY A 67 12.83 -2.65 6.35
C GLY A 67 11.89 -2.54 5.14
N SER A 68 10.76 -1.83 5.28
CA SER A 68 9.79 -1.51 4.21
C SER A 68 10.22 -0.31 3.36
N ASP A 69 9.47 -0.07 2.26
CA ASP A 69 9.38 1.21 1.57
C ASP A 69 8.11 1.97 1.99
N ALA A 70 8.10 3.30 1.77
CA ALA A 70 6.95 4.14 2.07
C ALA A 70 6.74 5.26 1.04
N PHE A 71 5.47 5.69 0.92
CA PHE A 71 5.05 6.87 0.16
C PHE A 71 4.00 7.65 0.95
N ALA A 72 3.93 8.96 0.72
CA ALA A 72 2.91 9.81 1.34
C ALA A 72 2.45 10.94 0.44
N ILE A 73 1.20 11.37 0.63
CA ILE A 73 0.66 12.65 0.16
C ILE A 73 0.17 13.41 1.39
N VAL A 74 0.68 14.62 1.58
CA VAL A 74 0.34 15.49 2.72
C VAL A 74 -0.31 16.76 2.21
N TRP A 75 -1.48 17.09 2.75
CA TRP A 75 -2.06 18.42 2.69
C TRP A 75 -1.68 19.19 3.96
N ASP A 76 -0.91 20.26 3.82
CA ASP A 76 -0.36 21.04 4.95
C ASP A 76 -1.27 22.21 5.42
N GLY A 77 -2.45 22.33 4.83
CA GLY A 77 -3.37 23.44 5.02
C GLY A 77 -3.39 24.42 3.84
N GLU A 78 -2.36 24.42 3.01
CA GLU A 78 -2.22 25.32 1.86
C GLU A 78 -2.06 24.56 0.53
N LYS A 79 -1.24 23.50 0.49
CA LYS A 79 -0.96 22.72 -0.71
C LYS A 79 -0.64 21.26 -0.43
N LEU A 80 -0.65 20.46 -1.47
CA LEU A 80 -0.25 19.05 -1.44
C LEU A 80 1.27 18.90 -1.63
N HIS A 81 1.81 17.92 -0.90
CA HIS A 81 3.21 17.49 -1.01
C HIS A 81 3.27 15.98 -1.22
N GLY A 82 4.01 15.52 -2.21
CA GLY A 82 4.25 14.12 -2.48
C GLY A 82 5.62 13.67 -1.95
N LEU A 83 5.67 12.56 -1.22
CA LEU A 83 6.90 11.95 -0.74
C LEU A 83 7.08 10.55 -1.35
N ASN A 84 8.18 10.35 -2.06
CA ASN A 84 8.66 9.04 -2.50
C ASN A 84 9.87 8.64 -1.64
N ALA A 85 9.67 7.70 -0.72
CA ALA A 85 10.71 7.13 0.10
C ALA A 85 11.04 5.68 -0.30
N SER A 86 10.76 5.25 -1.55
CA SER A 86 11.16 3.94 -2.03
C SER A 86 12.66 3.86 -2.27
N GLY A 87 13.23 2.70 -1.98
CA GLY A 87 14.65 2.48 -2.12
C GLY A 87 15.08 2.07 -3.52
N ARG A 88 16.38 2.22 -3.77
CA ARG A 88 17.01 1.79 -5.01
C ARG A 88 17.66 0.42 -4.85
N SER A 89 17.87 -0.27 -5.96
CA SER A 89 18.67 -1.50 -6.01
C SER A 89 20.12 -1.22 -5.56
N PRO A 90 20.83 -2.22 -5.01
CA PRO A 90 22.25 -2.14 -4.77
C PRO A 90 23.01 -1.65 -6.02
N ALA A 91 23.99 -0.76 -5.84
CA ALA A 91 24.72 -0.16 -6.96
C ALA A 91 25.42 -1.19 -7.87
N SER A 92 25.80 -2.32 -7.31
CA SER A 92 26.45 -3.43 -8.04
C SER A 92 25.50 -4.34 -8.81
N TRP A 93 24.17 -4.11 -8.78
CA TRP A 93 23.22 -4.95 -9.51
C TRP A 93 23.31 -4.72 -11.03
N HIS A 94 23.35 -5.83 -11.76
CA HIS A 94 23.28 -5.86 -13.23
C HIS A 94 22.61 -7.17 -13.70
N ALA A 95 22.11 -7.19 -14.91
CA ALA A 95 21.30 -8.28 -15.46
C ALA A 95 22.01 -9.66 -15.39
N ASP A 96 23.35 -9.70 -15.56
CA ASP A 96 24.10 -10.95 -15.57
C ASP A 96 24.06 -11.70 -14.23
N LEU A 97 23.75 -11.01 -13.10
CA LEU A 97 23.55 -11.66 -11.79
C LEU A 97 22.38 -12.65 -11.83
N PHE A 98 21.46 -12.44 -12.76
CA PHE A 98 20.25 -13.26 -12.92
C PHE A 98 20.27 -14.06 -14.23
N ALA A 99 21.46 -14.27 -14.81
CA ALA A 99 21.60 -15.05 -16.05
C ALA A 99 20.95 -16.43 -15.94
N GLY A 100 20.12 -16.78 -16.91
CA GLY A 100 19.37 -18.04 -16.93
C GLY A 100 18.08 -18.06 -16.09
N LYS A 101 17.74 -16.98 -15.38
CA LYS A 101 16.45 -16.81 -14.70
C LYS A 101 15.46 -16.06 -15.63
N THR A 102 14.18 -16.32 -15.45
CA THR A 102 13.09 -15.65 -16.18
C THR A 102 12.58 -14.41 -15.44
N ALA A 103 12.84 -14.31 -14.13
CA ALA A 103 12.48 -13.18 -13.27
C ALA A 103 13.45 -13.06 -12.10
N VAL A 104 13.49 -11.89 -11.47
CA VAL A 104 14.18 -11.68 -10.19
C VAL A 104 13.45 -12.49 -9.11
N PRO A 105 14.15 -13.22 -8.23
CA PRO A 105 13.55 -14.01 -7.16
C PRO A 105 12.64 -13.17 -6.24
N GLU A 106 11.56 -13.78 -5.74
CA GLU A 106 10.67 -13.13 -4.77
C GLU A 106 11.18 -13.26 -3.32
N ILE A 107 12.03 -14.24 -3.03
CA ILE A 107 12.44 -14.63 -1.69
C ILE A 107 13.96 -14.59 -1.59
N GLY A 108 14.46 -14.24 -0.41
CA GLY A 108 15.89 -14.17 -0.14
C GLY A 108 16.51 -12.83 -0.49
N TRP A 109 17.83 -12.74 -0.39
CA TRP A 109 18.59 -11.51 -0.56
C TRP A 109 18.54 -10.92 -1.98
N ASP A 110 18.37 -11.77 -2.99
CA ASP A 110 18.28 -11.34 -4.40
C ASP A 110 17.05 -10.45 -4.69
N ALA A 111 16.09 -10.38 -3.77
CA ALA A 111 14.92 -9.54 -3.87
C ALA A 111 15.04 -8.20 -3.12
N VAL A 112 16.08 -8.00 -2.31
CA VAL A 112 16.19 -6.89 -1.37
C VAL A 112 16.78 -5.65 -2.05
N THR A 113 16.02 -4.54 -2.04
CA THR A 113 16.53 -3.20 -2.35
C THR A 113 16.74 -2.41 -1.06
N VAL A 114 17.31 -1.21 -1.13
CA VAL A 114 17.51 -0.35 0.05
C VAL A 114 16.17 -0.04 0.70
N PRO A 115 15.95 -0.32 1.99
CA PRO A 115 14.69 0.02 2.66
C PRO A 115 14.50 1.50 2.84
N GLY A 116 13.32 2.04 2.52
CA GLY A 116 13.08 3.47 2.53
C GLY A 116 12.14 4.00 3.62
N ALA A 117 11.35 3.14 4.31
CA ALA A 117 10.31 3.59 5.25
C ALA A 117 10.85 4.47 6.39
N VAL A 118 11.99 4.13 6.97
CA VAL A 118 12.61 4.91 8.05
C VAL A 118 12.93 6.33 7.60
N SER A 119 13.47 6.50 6.40
CA SER A 119 13.75 7.84 5.84
C SER A 119 12.46 8.62 5.57
N GLY A 120 11.37 7.93 5.20
CA GLY A 120 10.07 8.53 5.04
C GLY A 120 9.52 9.08 6.35
N TRP A 121 9.61 8.32 7.45
CA TRP A 121 9.19 8.78 8.78
C TRP A 121 9.97 10.01 9.23
N VAL A 122 11.29 10.00 9.05
CA VAL A 122 12.18 11.11 9.41
C VAL A 122 11.87 12.35 8.59
N ALA A 123 11.79 12.23 7.25
CA ALA A 123 11.51 13.36 6.36
C ALA A 123 10.15 14.02 6.63
N LEU A 124 9.13 13.21 6.97
CA LEU A 124 7.82 13.70 7.36
C LEU A 124 7.86 14.41 8.72
N ALA A 125 8.54 13.82 9.71
CA ALA A 125 8.68 14.40 11.05
C ALA A 125 9.46 15.73 10.99
N GLU A 126 10.56 15.80 10.28
CA GLU A 126 11.38 17.01 10.12
C GLU A 126 10.64 18.15 9.42
N ARG A 127 9.80 17.84 8.44
CA ARG A 127 9.14 18.87 7.64
C ARG A 127 7.82 19.34 8.22
N PHE A 128 7.04 18.45 8.80
CA PHE A 128 5.66 18.72 9.23
C PHE A 128 5.37 18.34 10.69
N GLY A 129 6.20 17.48 11.31
CA GLY A 129 5.97 16.98 12.65
C GLY A 129 6.06 18.07 13.72
N THR A 130 5.34 17.90 14.80
CA THR A 130 5.35 18.77 15.99
C THR A 130 5.85 18.05 17.23
N LEU A 131 5.74 16.73 17.26
CA LEU A 131 6.22 15.90 18.38
C LEU A 131 7.59 15.28 18.04
N PRO A 132 8.47 15.07 19.06
CA PRO A 132 9.74 14.38 18.86
C PRO A 132 9.53 12.94 18.35
N LEU A 133 10.40 12.48 17.46
CA LEU A 133 10.33 11.12 16.90
C LEU A 133 10.36 10.03 18.00
N THR A 134 11.02 10.29 19.12
CA THR A 134 11.01 9.41 20.31
C THR A 134 9.62 9.26 20.93
N THR A 135 8.81 10.32 20.90
CA THR A 135 7.41 10.27 21.36
C THR A 135 6.56 9.48 20.36
N LEU A 136 6.76 9.70 19.06
CA LEU A 136 6.01 9.00 17.99
C LEU A 136 6.28 7.50 17.99
N ALA A 137 7.51 7.09 18.27
CA ALA A 137 7.92 5.68 18.31
C ALA A 137 7.46 4.94 19.57
N GLN A 138 7.12 5.64 20.66
CA GLN A 138 6.88 5.01 21.96
C GLN A 138 5.78 3.92 21.92
N PRO A 139 4.60 4.10 21.29
CA PRO A 139 3.60 3.03 21.23
C PRO A 139 4.13 1.76 20.53
N ALA A 140 4.88 1.92 19.44
CA ALA A 140 5.47 0.77 18.73
C ALA A 140 6.52 0.05 19.60
N ILE A 141 7.35 0.81 20.33
CA ILE A 141 8.35 0.29 21.26
C ILE A 141 7.66 -0.50 22.37
N ASP A 142 6.57 0.04 22.96
CA ASP A 142 5.81 -0.63 24.00
C ASP A 142 5.20 -1.95 23.50
N TYR A 143 4.53 -1.94 22.33
CA TYR A 143 3.98 -3.17 21.73
C TYR A 143 5.06 -4.22 21.44
N ALA A 144 6.22 -3.80 20.95
CA ALA A 144 7.30 -4.74 20.67
C ALA A 144 7.94 -5.31 21.94
N ARG A 145 8.11 -4.51 22.99
CA ARG A 145 8.76 -4.88 24.25
C ARG A 145 7.84 -5.65 25.18
N ASP A 146 6.65 -5.11 25.44
CA ASP A 146 5.71 -5.65 26.42
C ASP A 146 4.79 -6.71 25.81
N GLY A 147 4.63 -6.66 24.48
CA GLY A 147 3.85 -7.59 23.68
C GLY A 147 2.47 -7.08 23.33
N PHE A 148 1.89 -7.70 22.28
CA PHE A 148 0.54 -7.43 21.81
C PHE A 148 -0.20 -8.73 21.52
N PRO A 149 -1.54 -8.79 21.68
CA PRO A 149 -2.32 -9.96 21.29
C PRO A 149 -2.41 -10.06 19.77
N VAL A 150 -2.08 -11.23 19.21
CA VAL A 150 -2.19 -11.47 17.78
C VAL A 150 -3.66 -11.55 17.38
N SER A 151 -4.09 -10.68 16.46
CA SER A 151 -5.46 -10.62 15.96
C SER A 151 -5.79 -11.76 14.98
N PRO A 152 -7.07 -12.07 14.72
CA PRO A 152 -7.47 -13.22 13.92
C PRO A 152 -6.89 -13.22 12.49
N LEU A 153 -7.01 -12.12 11.76
CA LEU A 153 -6.47 -12.02 10.42
C LEU A 153 -4.95 -12.12 10.41
N ILE A 154 -4.28 -11.38 11.32
CA ILE A 154 -2.82 -11.38 11.40
C ILE A 154 -2.30 -12.78 11.74
N GLY A 155 -2.92 -13.50 12.66
CA GLY A 155 -2.56 -14.89 12.97
C GLY A 155 -2.67 -15.83 11.76
N HIS A 156 -3.74 -15.68 10.97
CA HIS A 156 -3.92 -16.45 9.73
C HIS A 156 -2.82 -16.12 8.69
N LEU A 157 -2.58 -14.85 8.42
CA LEU A 157 -1.54 -14.41 7.47
C LEU A 157 -0.13 -14.78 7.94
N TRP A 158 0.11 -14.74 9.26
CA TRP A 158 1.38 -15.14 9.85
C TRP A 158 1.67 -16.64 9.63
N GLN A 159 0.67 -17.50 9.84
CA GLN A 159 0.82 -18.93 9.56
C GLN A 159 1.15 -19.20 8.08
N ARG A 160 0.51 -18.47 7.15
CA ARG A 160 0.84 -18.55 5.70
C ARG A 160 2.27 -18.10 5.45
N GLY A 161 2.70 -16.97 6.02
CA GLY A 161 4.06 -16.45 5.91
C GLY A 161 5.10 -17.41 6.50
N TYR A 162 4.84 -17.97 7.67
CA TYR A 162 5.71 -18.97 8.29
C TYR A 162 5.90 -20.20 7.39
N ASN A 163 4.83 -20.75 6.83
CA ASN A 163 4.93 -21.91 5.94
C ASN A 163 5.81 -21.65 4.71
N LYS A 164 5.78 -20.41 4.18
CA LYS A 164 6.56 -20.00 3.00
C LYS A 164 8.01 -19.62 3.33
N LEU A 165 8.28 -19.02 4.50
CA LEU A 165 9.51 -18.28 4.77
C LEU A 165 10.35 -18.79 5.95
N LYS A 166 9.90 -19.84 6.66
CA LYS A 166 10.55 -20.35 7.88
C LYS A 166 12.03 -20.72 7.73
N ASP A 167 12.44 -21.07 6.52
CA ASP A 167 13.81 -21.48 6.20
C ASP A 167 14.70 -20.31 5.75
N GLN A 168 14.13 -19.10 5.65
CA GLN A 168 14.91 -17.90 5.30
C GLN A 168 15.75 -17.41 6.49
N PRO A 169 16.94 -16.85 6.22
CA PRO A 169 17.85 -16.38 7.27
C PRO A 169 17.19 -15.39 8.25
N GLY A 170 17.21 -15.74 9.54
CA GLY A 170 16.70 -14.94 10.62
C GLY A 170 15.17 -14.97 10.81
N PHE A 171 14.38 -15.49 9.86
CA PHE A 171 12.93 -15.47 9.91
C PHE A 171 12.36 -16.20 11.13
N SER A 172 12.67 -17.48 11.28
CA SER A 172 12.13 -18.30 12.37
C SER A 172 12.59 -17.83 13.75
N ALA A 173 13.83 -17.37 13.87
CA ALA A 173 14.34 -16.82 15.12
C ALA A 173 13.56 -15.58 15.59
N CYS A 174 13.12 -14.73 14.66
CA CYS A 174 12.38 -13.50 14.95
C CYS A 174 10.88 -13.74 15.08
N PHE A 175 10.27 -14.38 14.09
CA PHE A 175 8.80 -14.45 13.93
C PHE A 175 8.17 -15.78 14.35
N ALA A 176 8.99 -16.77 14.71
CA ALA A 176 8.55 -18.09 15.16
C ALA A 176 9.48 -18.67 16.22
N PRO A 177 9.79 -17.96 17.32
CA PRO A 177 10.80 -18.38 18.30
C PRO A 177 10.46 -19.72 18.98
N GLU A 178 9.19 -20.11 19.00
CA GLU A 178 8.73 -21.43 19.49
C GLU A 178 8.67 -22.49 18.40
N GLY A 179 9.27 -22.27 17.22
CA GLY A 179 9.25 -23.19 16.07
C GLY A 179 7.90 -23.23 15.34
N ARG A 180 7.00 -22.26 15.59
CA ARG A 180 5.68 -22.11 14.95
C ARG A 180 5.26 -20.64 14.89
N ALA A 181 4.31 -20.33 14.02
CA ALA A 181 3.63 -19.04 14.05
C ALA A 181 2.88 -18.84 15.38
N PRO A 182 2.78 -17.61 15.91
CA PRO A 182 1.96 -17.32 17.08
C PRO A 182 0.47 -17.56 16.78
N ARG A 183 -0.28 -17.98 17.81
CA ARG A 183 -1.72 -18.25 17.69
C ARG A 183 -2.52 -16.96 17.89
N VAL A 184 -3.73 -16.96 17.37
CA VAL A 184 -4.70 -15.88 17.65
C VAL A 184 -4.89 -15.72 19.16
N GLY A 185 -4.81 -14.47 19.65
CA GLY A 185 -4.91 -14.13 21.08
C GLY A 185 -3.62 -14.35 21.88
N GLU A 186 -2.60 -14.99 21.32
CA GLU A 186 -1.29 -15.15 21.96
C GLU A 186 -0.56 -13.80 22.02
N ILE A 187 0.14 -13.55 23.12
CA ILE A 187 0.95 -12.34 23.29
C ILE A 187 2.30 -12.55 22.61
N PHE A 188 2.52 -11.83 21.51
CA PHE A 188 3.79 -11.84 20.80
C PHE A 188 4.67 -10.66 21.24
N ARG A 189 5.98 -10.91 21.40
CA ARG A 189 7.00 -9.93 21.79
C ARG A 189 8.17 -9.97 20.84
N ASN A 190 8.73 -8.80 20.55
CA ASN A 190 9.95 -8.66 19.75
C ASN A 190 10.87 -7.58 20.37
N PRO A 191 11.57 -7.88 21.48
CA PRO A 191 12.43 -6.90 22.16
C PRO A 191 13.54 -6.35 21.26
N ALA A 192 14.04 -7.16 20.31
CA ALA A 192 15.05 -6.72 19.36
C ALA A 192 14.51 -5.61 18.44
N GLN A 193 13.25 -5.73 17.99
CA GLN A 193 12.58 -4.68 17.21
C GLN A 193 12.34 -3.41 18.04
N ALA A 194 11.98 -3.55 19.32
CA ALA A 194 11.84 -2.42 20.25
C ALA A 194 13.14 -1.62 20.34
N ASN A 195 14.28 -2.32 20.52
CA ASN A 195 15.59 -1.68 20.59
C ASN A 195 15.96 -0.97 19.27
N SER A 196 15.65 -1.57 18.12
CA SER A 196 15.87 -0.94 16.82
C SER A 196 15.03 0.32 16.63
N LEU A 197 13.74 0.28 16.98
CA LEU A 197 12.85 1.45 16.92
C LEU A 197 13.32 2.57 17.86
N GLU A 198 13.75 2.23 19.08
CA GLU A 198 14.29 3.18 20.04
C GLU A 198 15.57 3.86 19.51
N LEU A 199 16.48 3.07 18.91
CA LEU A 199 17.72 3.58 18.33
C LEU A 199 17.44 4.48 17.11
N ILE A 200 16.54 4.08 16.22
CA ILE A 200 16.08 4.88 15.07
C ILE A 200 15.52 6.23 15.56
N ALA A 201 14.64 6.21 16.54
CA ALA A 201 14.00 7.41 17.06
C ALA A 201 15.00 8.36 17.74
N LYS A 202 15.95 7.85 18.52
CA LYS A 202 16.99 8.63 19.20
C LYS A 202 17.99 9.27 18.24
N THR A 203 18.22 8.68 17.09
CA THR A 203 19.21 9.14 16.10
C THR A 203 18.58 9.79 14.87
N ASN A 204 17.27 10.05 14.86
CA ASN A 204 16.52 10.52 13.71
C ASN A 204 16.84 9.71 12.45
N GLY A 205 16.85 8.37 12.56
CA GLY A 205 17.10 7.45 11.47
C GLY A 205 18.58 7.25 11.09
N ASP A 206 19.51 8.03 11.61
CA ASP A 206 20.93 7.94 11.20
C ASP A 206 21.54 6.57 11.50
N ALA A 207 21.17 5.96 12.63
CA ALA A 207 21.61 4.60 12.97
C ALA A 207 21.19 3.55 11.93
N PHE A 208 20.06 3.76 11.21
CA PHE A 208 19.56 2.83 10.21
C PHE A 208 20.32 2.91 8.88
N TYR A 209 20.74 4.11 8.49
CA TYR A 209 21.39 4.33 7.19
C TYR A 209 22.91 4.46 7.26
N ARG A 210 23.48 4.91 8.39
CA ARG A 210 24.92 5.24 8.52
C ARG A 210 25.57 4.71 9.80
N GLY A 211 24.75 4.14 10.73
CA GLY A 211 25.24 3.71 12.04
C GLY A 211 25.16 2.20 12.25
N GLU A 212 24.91 1.80 13.51
CA GLU A 212 24.96 0.41 13.96
C GLU A 212 24.03 -0.52 13.19
N LEU A 213 22.80 -0.09 12.87
CA LEU A 213 21.84 -0.92 12.12
C LEU A 213 22.27 -1.11 10.68
N ALA A 214 22.82 -0.07 10.02
CA ALA A 214 23.38 -0.18 8.67
C ALA A 214 24.53 -1.21 8.62
N GLN A 215 25.43 -1.16 9.60
CA GLN A 215 26.54 -2.13 9.73
C GLN A 215 26.04 -3.56 9.89
N LYS A 216 25.02 -3.79 10.76
CA LYS A 216 24.41 -5.10 10.94
C LYS A 216 23.74 -5.62 9.65
N ILE A 217 22.99 -4.77 8.95
CA ILE A 217 22.34 -5.13 7.68
C ILE A 217 23.40 -5.53 6.64
N ALA A 218 24.41 -4.68 6.42
CA ALA A 218 25.45 -4.91 5.42
C ALA A 218 26.35 -6.11 5.75
N ALA A 219 26.70 -6.30 7.02
CA ALA A 219 27.46 -7.48 7.47
C ALA A 219 26.67 -8.77 7.23
N PHE A 220 25.35 -8.78 7.50
CA PHE A 220 24.49 -9.93 7.27
C PHE A 220 24.30 -10.21 5.78
N ALA A 221 24.14 -9.18 4.95
CA ALA A 221 24.13 -9.30 3.50
C ALA A 221 25.42 -9.92 2.97
N LYS A 222 26.59 -9.41 3.40
CA LYS A 222 27.90 -9.92 3.02
C LYS A 222 28.11 -11.37 3.42
N ALA A 223 27.68 -11.78 4.62
CA ALA A 223 27.78 -13.16 5.11
C ALA A 223 27.00 -14.16 4.26
N HIS A 224 25.97 -13.70 3.54
CA HIS A 224 25.14 -14.49 2.63
C HIS A 224 25.50 -14.27 1.15
N GLY A 225 26.59 -13.57 0.82
CA GLY A 225 26.98 -13.27 -0.56
C GLY A 225 26.07 -12.28 -1.28
N ALA A 226 25.26 -11.51 -0.53
CA ALA A 226 24.34 -10.52 -1.09
C ALA A 226 25.06 -9.20 -1.42
N HIS A 227 24.40 -8.38 -2.25
CA HIS A 227 25.00 -7.20 -2.87
C HIS A 227 24.73 -5.89 -2.10
N LEU A 228 23.85 -5.88 -1.11
CA LEU A 228 23.51 -4.67 -0.33
C LEU A 228 24.66 -4.29 0.59
N THR A 229 25.15 -3.05 0.47
CA THR A 229 26.32 -2.52 1.19
C THR A 229 25.95 -1.37 2.12
N GLU A 230 26.85 -1.00 3.06
CA GLU A 230 26.73 0.22 3.87
C GLU A 230 26.66 1.48 2.99
N ALA A 231 27.39 1.49 1.87
CA ALA A 231 27.37 2.61 0.93
C ALA A 231 25.99 2.78 0.26
N ASP A 232 25.33 1.69 -0.12
CA ASP A 232 23.97 1.73 -0.68
C ASP A 232 22.99 2.31 0.34
N LEU A 233 23.06 1.89 1.60
CA LEU A 233 22.26 2.42 2.69
C LEU A 233 22.54 3.91 2.93
N ALA A 234 23.81 4.30 3.05
CA ALA A 234 24.24 5.67 3.33
C ALA A 234 23.86 6.66 2.20
N ASN A 235 23.80 6.19 0.96
CA ASN A 235 23.43 6.98 -0.21
C ASN A 235 21.92 7.12 -0.41
N HIS A 236 21.13 6.38 0.36
CA HIS A 236 19.66 6.47 0.26
C HIS A 236 19.17 7.87 0.65
N ARG A 237 18.22 8.38 -0.13
CA ARG A 237 17.50 9.62 0.12
C ARG A 237 16.06 9.52 -0.38
N VAL A 238 15.17 10.23 0.29
CA VAL A 238 13.80 10.44 -0.18
C VAL A 238 13.76 11.51 -1.26
N ASP A 239 12.72 11.46 -2.10
CA ASP A 239 12.44 12.54 -3.06
C ASP A 239 11.07 13.15 -2.74
N TRP A 240 11.04 14.48 -2.64
CA TRP A 240 9.80 15.26 -2.64
C TRP A 240 9.41 15.50 -4.10
N VAL A 241 8.23 15.03 -4.50
CA VAL A 241 7.80 14.97 -5.89
C VAL A 241 6.54 15.79 -6.14
N GLU A 242 6.38 16.33 -7.35
CA GLU A 242 5.11 16.88 -7.80
C GLU A 242 4.11 15.75 -8.08
N LEU A 243 2.86 15.96 -7.65
CA LEU A 243 1.80 14.98 -7.87
C LEU A 243 1.30 15.00 -9.32
N LEU A 244 0.90 13.84 -9.79
CA LEU A 244 0.04 13.72 -10.97
C LEU A 244 -1.40 13.97 -10.55
N SER A 245 -2.15 14.67 -11.39
CA SER A 245 -3.54 15.04 -11.16
C SER A 245 -4.40 14.72 -12.36
N ARG A 246 -5.62 14.28 -12.11
CA ARG A 246 -6.69 14.20 -13.13
C ARG A 246 -7.98 14.78 -12.57
N ASP A 247 -8.58 15.71 -13.29
CA ASP A 247 -9.92 16.19 -13.00
C ASP A 247 -10.91 15.03 -13.13
N PHE A 248 -11.82 14.90 -12.18
CA PHE A 248 -12.83 13.86 -12.17
C PHE A 248 -14.02 14.25 -11.29
N ALA A 249 -15.24 14.11 -11.82
CA ALA A 249 -16.51 14.30 -11.10
C ALA A 249 -16.60 15.64 -10.34
N GLY A 250 -16.13 16.73 -10.94
CA GLY A 250 -16.18 18.07 -10.35
C GLY A 250 -15.11 18.37 -9.31
N GLY A 251 -14.17 17.49 -9.09
CA GLY A 251 -12.96 17.66 -8.29
C GLY A 251 -11.75 17.11 -9.05
N SER A 252 -10.72 16.65 -8.32
CA SER A 252 -9.56 16.00 -8.93
C SER A 252 -9.00 14.90 -8.04
N VAL A 253 -8.43 13.87 -8.67
CA VAL A 253 -7.70 12.78 -8.00
C VAL A 253 -6.21 13.00 -8.18
N GLN A 254 -5.46 12.83 -7.10
CA GLN A 254 -4.04 13.04 -7.01
C GLN A 254 -3.32 11.73 -6.69
N GLU A 255 -2.26 11.43 -7.42
CA GLU A 255 -1.39 10.27 -7.23
C GLU A 255 0.07 10.68 -7.32
N LEU A 256 0.98 9.90 -6.73
CA LEU A 256 2.39 10.11 -6.96
C LEU A 256 2.80 9.73 -8.39
N PRO A 257 3.84 10.41 -8.94
CA PRO A 257 4.41 10.01 -10.23
C PRO A 257 5.06 8.61 -10.15
N PRO A 258 5.44 8.01 -11.30
CA PRO A 258 6.29 6.83 -11.32
C PRO A 258 7.57 7.00 -10.46
N ASN A 259 8.08 5.96 -9.90
CA ASN A 259 8.03 4.51 -10.19
C ASN A 259 6.76 3.77 -9.71
N GLY A 260 5.80 4.44 -9.08
CA GLY A 260 4.55 3.86 -8.58
C GLY A 260 3.47 3.68 -9.65
N GLN A 261 2.50 2.80 -9.35
CA GLN A 261 1.38 2.48 -10.25
C GLN A 261 0.21 3.48 -10.20
N GLY A 262 0.28 4.57 -9.42
CA GLY A 262 -0.84 5.51 -9.23
C GLY A 262 -1.38 6.09 -10.53
N ILE A 263 -0.52 6.30 -11.51
CA ILE A 263 -0.91 6.79 -12.84
C ILE A 263 -1.97 5.92 -13.52
N ALA A 264 -2.03 4.61 -13.25
CA ALA A 264 -3.04 3.73 -13.84
C ALA A 264 -4.45 4.09 -13.34
N THR A 265 -4.60 4.52 -12.10
CA THR A 265 -5.86 5.07 -11.57
C THR A 265 -6.31 6.27 -12.40
N LEU A 266 -5.41 7.23 -12.64
CA LEU A 266 -5.71 8.47 -13.36
C LEU A 266 -6.02 8.20 -14.85
N ILE A 267 -5.30 7.28 -15.49
CA ILE A 267 -5.57 6.83 -16.87
C ILE A 267 -6.96 6.22 -16.95
N ALA A 268 -7.29 5.28 -16.04
CA ALA A 268 -8.59 4.61 -16.05
C ALA A 268 -9.74 5.60 -15.83
N LEU A 269 -9.63 6.54 -14.88
CA LEU A 269 -10.62 7.59 -14.65
C LEU A 269 -10.79 8.48 -15.88
N GLY A 270 -9.70 8.90 -16.52
CA GLY A 270 -9.76 9.73 -17.73
C GLY A 270 -10.37 9.00 -18.94
N ILE A 271 -10.13 7.69 -19.09
CA ILE A 271 -10.79 6.86 -20.10
C ILE A 271 -12.30 6.78 -19.82
N LEU A 272 -12.69 6.57 -18.56
CA LEU A 272 -14.09 6.43 -18.15
C LEU A 272 -14.92 7.69 -18.43
N GLU A 273 -14.35 8.87 -18.21
CA GLU A 273 -15.02 10.14 -18.58
C GLU A 273 -15.34 10.18 -20.09
N GLN A 274 -14.44 9.71 -20.94
CA GLN A 274 -14.68 9.65 -22.39
C GLN A 274 -15.74 8.62 -22.78
N CYS A 275 -16.01 7.62 -21.90
CA CYS A 275 -17.01 6.58 -22.12
C CYS A 275 -18.41 6.94 -21.58
N GLY A 276 -18.58 8.11 -20.96
CA GLY A 276 -19.86 8.52 -20.39
C GLY A 276 -20.27 7.74 -19.14
N ILE A 277 -19.30 7.41 -18.29
CA ILE A 277 -19.50 6.59 -17.08
C ILE A 277 -20.52 7.19 -16.11
N GLU A 278 -20.71 8.51 -16.12
CA GLU A 278 -21.66 9.24 -15.27
C GLU A 278 -23.13 8.83 -15.49
N LYS A 279 -23.43 8.17 -16.62
CA LYS A 279 -24.76 7.66 -16.97
C LYS A 279 -25.07 6.28 -16.39
N HIS A 280 -24.08 5.63 -15.77
CA HIS A 280 -24.14 4.22 -15.37
C HIS A 280 -23.86 4.08 -13.88
N HIS A 281 -24.80 3.47 -13.14
CA HIS A 281 -24.58 3.14 -11.72
C HIS A 281 -23.36 2.21 -11.58
N PRO A 282 -22.53 2.36 -10.52
CA PRO A 282 -21.28 1.59 -10.35
C PRO A 282 -21.50 0.08 -10.25
N ASP A 283 -22.69 -0.36 -9.82
CA ASP A 283 -23.05 -1.79 -9.71
C ASP A 283 -23.86 -2.29 -10.92
N SER A 284 -24.13 -1.43 -11.91
CA SER A 284 -24.79 -1.87 -13.16
C SER A 284 -23.81 -2.65 -14.03
N VAL A 285 -24.34 -3.60 -14.81
CA VAL A 285 -23.55 -4.39 -15.77
C VAL A 285 -22.75 -3.49 -16.72
N GLN A 286 -23.35 -2.38 -17.19
CA GLN A 286 -22.67 -1.44 -18.09
C GLN A 286 -21.57 -0.65 -17.36
N GLY A 287 -21.84 -0.14 -16.16
CA GLY A 287 -20.83 0.57 -15.35
C GLY A 287 -19.64 -0.31 -15.00
N LEU A 288 -19.89 -1.55 -14.60
CA LEU A 288 -18.84 -2.54 -14.32
C LEU A 288 -18.05 -2.91 -15.57
N HIS A 289 -18.72 -3.18 -16.69
CA HIS A 289 -18.05 -3.51 -17.95
C HIS A 289 -17.10 -2.38 -18.41
N LEU A 290 -17.57 -1.15 -18.45
CA LEU A 290 -16.74 0.00 -18.82
C LEU A 290 -15.56 0.19 -17.85
N SER A 291 -15.80 0.04 -16.54
CA SER A 291 -14.76 0.17 -15.52
C SER A 291 -13.68 -0.90 -15.67
N ILE A 292 -14.07 -2.14 -15.94
CA ILE A 292 -13.15 -3.26 -16.18
C ILE A 292 -12.32 -3.00 -17.44
N GLU A 293 -12.95 -2.60 -18.56
CA GLU A 293 -12.26 -2.36 -19.84
C GLU A 293 -11.29 -1.17 -19.73
N ALA A 294 -11.70 -0.07 -19.08
CA ALA A 294 -10.82 1.08 -18.84
C ALA A 294 -9.59 0.69 -18.00
N MET A 295 -9.81 -0.09 -16.94
CA MET A 295 -8.71 -0.57 -16.09
C MET A 295 -7.76 -1.50 -16.84
N LYS A 296 -8.25 -2.39 -17.70
CA LYS A 296 -7.38 -3.24 -18.55
C LYS A 296 -6.45 -2.40 -19.43
N LEU A 297 -6.97 -1.35 -20.05
CA LEU A 297 -6.16 -0.43 -20.86
C LEU A 297 -5.12 0.31 -20.02
N ALA A 298 -5.51 0.79 -18.85
CA ALA A 298 -4.60 1.48 -17.94
C ALA A 298 -3.47 0.56 -17.43
N LEU A 299 -3.79 -0.71 -17.13
CA LEU A 299 -2.80 -1.71 -16.72
C LEU A 299 -1.86 -2.11 -17.89
N ALA A 300 -2.36 -2.15 -19.12
CA ALA A 300 -1.52 -2.38 -20.30
C ALA A 300 -0.52 -1.24 -20.52
N ASP A 301 -0.95 0.01 -20.32
CA ASP A 301 -0.07 1.17 -20.41
C ASP A 301 0.94 1.20 -19.25
N LEU A 302 0.50 0.81 -18.06
CA LEU A 302 1.36 0.68 -16.87
C LEU A 302 2.51 -0.30 -17.13
N ASP A 303 2.18 -1.51 -17.58
CA ASP A 303 3.15 -2.57 -17.88
C ASP A 303 4.15 -2.15 -18.97
N ARG A 304 3.68 -1.44 -20.00
CA ARG A 304 4.51 -1.04 -21.14
C ARG A 304 5.45 0.12 -20.88
N TYR A 305 5.04 1.10 -20.05
CA TYR A 305 5.71 2.41 -20.00
C TYR A 305 6.25 2.81 -18.63
N VAL A 306 5.70 2.27 -17.53
CA VAL A 306 6.02 2.78 -16.19
C VAL A 306 7.25 2.11 -15.58
N ALA A 307 8.19 2.95 -15.15
CA ALA A 307 9.44 2.58 -14.50
C ALA A 307 9.89 3.71 -13.56
N ASP A 308 11.11 3.65 -13.05
CA ASP A 308 11.80 4.81 -12.47
C ASP A 308 11.81 5.96 -13.51
N GLU A 309 11.33 7.14 -13.13
CA GLU A 309 10.97 8.23 -14.05
C GLU A 309 12.14 8.61 -15.00
N GLU A 310 13.37 8.57 -14.49
CA GLU A 310 14.59 8.85 -15.29
C GLU A 310 14.83 7.82 -16.41
N HIS A 311 14.15 6.66 -16.36
CA HIS A 311 14.29 5.56 -17.32
C HIS A 311 13.07 5.40 -18.24
N MET A 312 12.05 6.25 -18.09
CA MET A 312 10.88 6.23 -18.97
C MET A 312 11.20 6.88 -20.32
N GLU A 313 10.55 6.36 -21.39
CA GLU A 313 10.75 6.88 -22.76
C GLU A 313 10.22 8.32 -22.93
N PHE A 314 9.27 8.74 -22.08
CA PHE A 314 8.67 10.07 -22.08
C PHE A 314 8.08 10.40 -20.70
N ALA A 315 7.78 11.67 -20.46
CA ALA A 315 7.20 12.12 -19.19
C ALA A 315 5.84 11.47 -18.94
N ALA A 316 5.62 10.98 -17.71
CA ALA A 316 4.39 10.29 -17.30
C ALA A 316 3.11 11.10 -17.62
N LYS A 317 3.16 12.44 -17.51
CA LYS A 317 2.04 13.35 -17.84
C LYS A 317 1.51 13.19 -19.28
N ALA A 318 2.32 12.67 -20.22
CA ALA A 318 1.88 12.45 -21.60
C ALA A 318 0.75 11.40 -21.68
N LEU A 319 0.76 10.38 -20.81
CA LEU A 319 -0.29 9.36 -20.70
C LEU A 319 -1.62 9.90 -20.14
N LEU A 320 -1.62 11.10 -19.57
CA LEU A 320 -2.80 11.76 -19.01
C LEU A 320 -3.38 12.84 -19.94
N SER A 321 -2.80 13.04 -21.13
CA SER A 321 -3.33 14.01 -22.09
C SER A 321 -4.71 13.57 -22.61
N ASP A 322 -5.64 14.53 -22.79
CA ASP A 322 -7.01 14.24 -23.27
C ASP A 322 -6.99 13.54 -24.63
N HIS A 323 -6.05 13.90 -25.50
CA HIS A 323 -5.89 13.23 -26.81
C HIS A 323 -5.54 11.76 -26.63
N TYR A 324 -4.60 11.43 -25.75
CA TYR A 324 -4.22 10.05 -25.48
C TYR A 324 -5.38 9.26 -24.87
N LEU A 325 -5.98 9.80 -23.80
CA LEU A 325 -7.10 9.15 -23.10
C LEU A 325 -8.30 8.89 -24.03
N LYS A 326 -8.64 9.84 -24.91
CA LYS A 326 -9.66 9.67 -25.93
C LYS A 326 -9.33 8.57 -26.92
N SER A 327 -8.06 8.46 -27.34
CA SER A 327 -7.61 7.38 -28.23
C SER A 327 -7.73 6.01 -27.58
N ARG A 328 -7.43 5.92 -26.27
CA ARG A 328 -7.57 4.67 -25.49
C ARG A 328 -9.05 4.32 -25.28
N ALA A 329 -9.90 5.27 -24.95
CA ALA A 329 -11.34 5.07 -24.81
C ALA A 329 -11.99 4.53 -26.09
N ALA A 330 -11.54 4.99 -27.26
CA ALA A 330 -12.02 4.51 -28.56
C ALA A 330 -11.76 3.01 -28.83
N LEU A 331 -10.88 2.37 -28.04
CA LEU A 331 -10.63 0.92 -28.14
C LEU A 331 -11.66 0.08 -27.36
N ILE A 332 -12.44 0.71 -26.48
CA ILE A 332 -13.44 -0.01 -25.67
C ILE A 332 -14.65 -0.34 -26.53
N ASN A 333 -14.97 -1.63 -26.60
CA ASN A 333 -16.26 -2.07 -27.12
C ASN A 333 -17.28 -2.05 -25.97
N HIS A 334 -18.35 -1.27 -26.11
CA HIS A 334 -19.34 -1.07 -25.04
C HIS A 334 -20.19 -2.32 -24.72
N ASP A 335 -20.19 -3.33 -25.55
CA ASP A 335 -21.04 -4.52 -25.41
C ASP A 335 -20.24 -5.81 -25.21
N LYS A 336 -18.94 -5.80 -25.51
CA LYS A 336 -18.11 -7.02 -25.51
C LYS A 336 -16.73 -6.79 -24.92
N ALA A 337 -16.30 -7.71 -24.06
CA ALA A 337 -14.98 -7.71 -23.44
C ALA A 337 -13.86 -7.88 -24.47
N SER A 338 -12.87 -7.01 -24.40
CA SER A 338 -11.66 -7.03 -25.21
C SER A 338 -10.51 -7.77 -24.52
N ASP A 339 -9.57 -8.26 -25.30
CA ASP A 339 -8.36 -8.92 -24.80
C ASP A 339 -7.17 -7.95 -24.94
N PHE A 340 -6.85 -7.26 -23.84
CA PHE A 340 -5.67 -6.39 -23.76
C PHE A 340 -4.55 -7.16 -23.06
N VAL A 341 -3.40 -7.29 -23.73
CA VAL A 341 -2.27 -8.06 -23.20
C VAL A 341 -1.52 -7.26 -22.14
N TYR A 342 -1.50 -7.79 -20.94
CA TYR A 342 -0.62 -7.35 -19.83
C TYR A 342 -0.51 -8.47 -18.80
N GLY A 343 0.53 -8.43 -17.95
CA GLY A 343 0.71 -9.33 -16.82
C GLY A 343 0.64 -8.59 -15.49
N SER A 344 0.07 -9.22 -14.46
CA SER A 344 -0.01 -8.65 -13.11
C SER A 344 0.43 -9.68 -12.06
N PRO A 345 1.34 -9.34 -11.13
CA PRO A 345 1.70 -10.23 -10.02
C PRO A 345 0.50 -10.53 -9.13
N THR A 346 0.44 -11.76 -8.58
CA THR A 346 -0.77 -12.28 -7.93
C THR A 346 -0.84 -12.17 -6.41
N GLN A 347 0.24 -11.80 -5.69
CA GLN A 347 0.23 -11.73 -4.23
C GLN A 347 0.99 -10.51 -3.71
N SER A 348 0.46 -9.85 -2.67
CA SER A 348 1.16 -8.76 -1.97
C SER A 348 0.70 -8.61 -0.53
N GLY A 349 1.60 -8.08 0.32
CA GLY A 349 1.30 -7.58 1.66
C GLY A 349 1.62 -6.08 1.73
N THR A 350 0.73 -5.29 2.32
CA THR A 350 0.85 -3.84 2.40
C THR A 350 0.03 -3.33 3.57
N VAL A 351 0.44 -2.22 4.18
CA VAL A 351 -0.40 -1.48 5.13
C VAL A 351 -0.62 -0.06 4.62
N TYR A 352 -1.87 0.37 4.68
CA TYR A 352 -2.29 1.74 4.36
C TYR A 352 -2.89 2.40 5.60
N LEU A 353 -2.62 3.68 5.75
CA LEU A 353 -3.21 4.51 6.80
C LEU A 353 -3.52 5.91 6.30
N SER A 354 -4.48 6.54 6.95
CA SER A 354 -4.87 7.92 6.77
C SER A 354 -5.01 8.60 8.12
N ALA A 355 -4.61 9.87 8.22
CA ALA A 355 -4.84 10.68 9.40
C ALA A 355 -5.23 12.11 9.01
N ALA A 356 -6.02 12.75 9.87
CA ALA A 356 -6.44 14.15 9.74
C ALA A 356 -6.60 14.78 11.12
N ASP A 357 -6.32 16.06 11.22
CA ASP A 357 -6.44 16.81 12.48
C ASP A 357 -7.35 18.03 12.38
N SER A 358 -7.70 18.60 13.51
CA SER A 358 -8.60 19.73 13.64
C SER A 358 -8.07 21.04 13.02
N SER A 359 -6.79 21.13 12.68
CA SER A 359 -6.23 22.27 11.92
C SER A 359 -6.54 22.21 10.43
N GLY A 360 -7.00 21.05 9.94
CA GLY A 360 -7.27 20.79 8.54
C GLY A 360 -6.13 20.09 7.81
N MET A 361 -5.03 19.74 8.46
CA MET A 361 -3.96 18.92 7.89
C MET A 361 -4.46 17.49 7.67
N MET A 362 -4.11 16.91 6.52
CA MET A 362 -4.48 15.54 6.15
C MET A 362 -3.29 14.83 5.52
N ILE A 363 -3.17 13.54 5.79
CA ILE A 363 -2.13 12.68 5.21
C ILE A 363 -2.72 11.35 4.72
N SER A 364 -2.30 10.95 3.53
CA SER A 364 -2.46 9.62 2.95
C SER A 364 -1.08 8.96 2.96
N PHE A 365 -0.92 7.85 3.67
CA PHE A 365 0.37 7.20 3.86
C PHE A 365 0.27 5.69 3.64
N ILE A 366 1.29 5.14 2.97
CA ILE A 366 1.37 3.72 2.67
C ILE A 366 2.78 3.21 2.88
N GLN A 367 2.93 2.02 3.48
CA GLN A 367 4.22 1.32 3.57
C GLN A 367 4.07 -0.18 3.40
N SER A 368 5.15 -0.86 2.97
CA SER A 368 5.03 -2.26 2.57
C SER A 368 6.38 -2.95 2.45
N ASN A 369 6.40 -4.23 2.85
CA ASN A 369 7.44 -5.19 2.47
C ASN A 369 7.21 -5.79 1.07
N PHE A 370 6.14 -5.46 0.38
CA PHE A 370 5.60 -5.98 -0.88
C PHE A 370 4.83 -7.29 -0.69
N MET A 371 5.47 -8.44 -0.60
CA MET A 371 4.78 -9.74 -0.52
C MET A 371 4.87 -10.32 0.89
N GLY A 372 3.79 -10.23 1.68
CA GLY A 372 3.76 -10.73 3.05
C GLY A 372 4.88 -10.14 3.91
N PHE A 373 5.71 -10.97 4.51
CA PHE A 373 6.91 -10.56 5.27
C PHE A 373 8.10 -10.12 4.39
N GLY A 374 7.87 -9.81 3.12
CA GLY A 374 8.90 -9.41 2.16
C GLY A 374 9.76 -10.57 1.69
N SER A 375 11.07 -10.35 1.67
CA SER A 375 12.08 -11.33 1.25
C SER A 375 12.20 -12.55 2.17
N GLY A 376 11.62 -12.49 3.36
CA GLY A 376 11.84 -13.45 4.44
C GLY A 376 13.16 -13.24 5.18
N ILE A 377 14.02 -12.34 4.74
CA ILE A 377 15.26 -12.00 5.43
C ILE A 377 14.96 -11.13 6.64
N VAL A 378 15.43 -11.57 7.80
CA VAL A 378 15.35 -10.80 9.05
C VAL A 378 16.75 -10.66 9.63
N VAL A 379 17.19 -9.43 9.83
CA VAL A 379 18.54 -9.15 10.36
C VAL A 379 18.62 -9.58 11.82
N PRO A 380 19.56 -10.45 12.21
CA PRO A 380 19.67 -10.97 13.57
C PRO A 380 19.76 -9.85 14.63
N ASP A 381 19.11 -10.07 15.77
CA ASP A 381 19.13 -9.18 16.95
C ASP A 381 18.63 -7.74 16.68
N THR A 382 17.83 -7.55 15.61
CA THR A 382 17.27 -6.25 15.26
C THR A 382 15.75 -6.25 15.07
N GLY A 383 15.15 -7.39 14.74
CA GLY A 383 13.75 -7.47 14.33
C GLY A 383 13.44 -6.77 12.99
N ILE A 384 14.47 -6.39 12.22
CA ILE A 384 14.32 -5.74 10.92
C ILE A 384 14.08 -6.82 9.85
N SER A 385 12.84 -6.93 9.35
CA SER A 385 12.48 -7.68 8.16
C SER A 385 12.67 -6.82 6.91
N LEU A 386 13.25 -7.39 5.85
CA LEU A 386 13.59 -6.66 4.63
C LEU A 386 12.57 -6.95 3.53
N GLN A 387 12.14 -5.89 2.86
CA GLN A 387 11.22 -5.94 1.73
C GLN A 387 11.80 -6.72 0.53
N ASN A 388 10.94 -7.14 -0.41
CA ASN A 388 11.35 -7.86 -1.61
C ASN A 388 11.04 -7.08 -2.91
N ARG A 389 11.20 -5.76 -2.92
CA ARG A 389 10.85 -4.89 -4.07
C ARG A 389 11.70 -5.14 -5.31
N GLY A 390 12.90 -5.69 -5.15
CA GLY A 390 13.75 -6.03 -6.29
C GLY A 390 13.08 -6.97 -7.30
N CYS A 391 12.16 -7.85 -6.86
CA CYS A 391 11.40 -8.69 -7.79
C CYS A 391 10.40 -7.91 -8.67
N GLY A 392 10.23 -6.61 -8.44
CA GLY A 392 9.49 -5.70 -9.31
C GLY A 392 10.22 -5.32 -10.60
N PHE A 393 11.53 -5.57 -10.73
CA PHE A 393 12.26 -5.38 -11.97
C PHE A 393 11.95 -6.48 -12.99
N VAL A 394 12.09 -6.14 -14.28
CA VAL A 394 12.08 -7.11 -15.38
C VAL A 394 13.51 -7.39 -15.86
N LEU A 395 13.74 -8.57 -16.42
CA LEU A 395 15.06 -8.97 -16.92
C LEU A 395 15.25 -8.71 -18.42
N ASP A 396 14.20 -8.24 -19.14
CA ASP A 396 14.32 -7.78 -20.53
C ASP A 396 15.06 -6.43 -20.56
N PRO A 397 16.28 -6.35 -21.14
CA PRO A 397 17.06 -5.14 -21.16
C PRO A 397 16.44 -3.99 -21.99
N LYS A 398 15.46 -4.29 -22.81
CA LYS A 398 14.74 -3.28 -23.63
C LYS A 398 13.57 -2.65 -22.89
N HIS A 399 13.17 -3.19 -21.76
CA HIS A 399 12.05 -2.68 -20.99
C HIS A 399 12.48 -1.48 -20.14
N PRO A 400 11.68 -0.40 -20.02
CA PRO A 400 12.04 0.74 -19.18
C PRO A 400 12.29 0.36 -17.72
N ASN A 401 11.58 -0.64 -17.20
CA ASN A 401 11.78 -1.21 -15.86
C ASN A 401 12.84 -2.34 -15.82
N ALA A 402 13.75 -2.41 -16.79
CA ALA A 402 14.86 -3.37 -16.75
C ALA A 402 15.72 -3.19 -15.50
N LEU A 403 16.17 -4.31 -14.92
CA LEU A 403 17.03 -4.31 -13.75
C LEU A 403 18.36 -3.58 -14.02
N ALA A 404 18.71 -2.67 -13.12
CA ALA A 404 20.00 -1.96 -13.12
C ALA A 404 20.36 -1.59 -11.68
N GLY A 405 21.65 -1.27 -11.43
CA GLY A 405 22.13 -0.75 -10.14
C GLY A 405 21.68 0.69 -9.90
N SER A 406 21.49 1.05 -8.63
CA SER A 406 21.06 2.38 -8.17
C SER A 406 19.75 2.90 -8.77
N LYS A 407 18.89 2.01 -9.24
CA LYS A 407 17.60 2.28 -9.87
C LYS A 407 16.46 1.88 -8.94
N ARG A 408 15.33 2.60 -8.97
CA ARG A 408 14.10 2.20 -8.31
C ARG A 408 13.35 1.15 -9.13
N PRO A 409 12.90 0.02 -8.54
CA PRO A 409 12.00 -0.90 -9.21
C PRO A 409 10.61 -0.28 -9.38
N PHE A 410 9.82 -0.79 -10.34
CA PHE A 410 8.39 -0.57 -10.38
C PHE A 410 7.75 -0.87 -9.02
N HIS A 411 6.85 0.00 -8.57
CA HIS A 411 6.32 -0.04 -7.22
C HIS A 411 4.79 -0.08 -7.19
N THR A 412 4.23 -0.99 -6.38
CA THR A 412 2.79 -1.21 -6.32
C THR A 412 2.07 -0.40 -5.25
N ILE A 413 2.78 0.15 -4.24
CA ILE A 413 2.10 0.93 -3.20
C ILE A 413 1.88 2.37 -3.65
N ILE A 414 0.66 2.85 -3.45
CA ILE A 414 0.21 4.19 -3.81
C ILE A 414 -0.67 4.77 -2.71
N PRO A 415 -0.39 5.97 -2.19
CA PRO A 415 -1.34 6.75 -1.43
C PRO A 415 -2.19 7.58 -2.39
N GLY A 416 -3.51 7.64 -2.21
CA GLY A 416 -4.41 8.47 -3.02
C GLY A 416 -4.89 9.70 -2.27
N PHE A 417 -5.16 10.77 -2.99
CA PHE A 417 -5.76 11.99 -2.44
C PHE A 417 -6.76 12.58 -3.43
N ALA A 418 -7.83 13.19 -2.94
CA ALA A 418 -8.77 13.92 -3.79
C ALA A 418 -8.99 15.33 -3.29
N MET A 419 -9.16 16.26 -4.25
CA MET A 419 -9.48 17.64 -4.02
C MET A 419 -10.90 17.93 -4.54
N ASP A 420 -11.59 18.88 -3.92
CA ASP A 420 -12.87 19.39 -4.44
C ASP A 420 -12.64 20.37 -5.61
N GLY A 421 -13.74 20.81 -6.25
CA GLY A 421 -13.68 21.77 -7.35
C GLY A 421 -13.19 23.18 -6.98
N ASN A 422 -13.00 23.47 -5.70
CA ASN A 422 -12.48 24.74 -5.18
C ASN A 422 -11.00 24.62 -4.75
N GLY A 423 -10.35 23.49 -5.02
CA GLY A 423 -8.95 23.23 -4.63
C GLY A 423 -8.76 23.02 -3.14
N LYS A 424 -9.80 22.55 -2.42
CA LYS A 424 -9.71 22.14 -1.02
C LYS A 424 -9.63 20.62 -0.90
N PRO A 425 -9.02 20.10 0.18
CA PRO A 425 -8.94 18.66 0.39
C PRO A 425 -10.35 18.07 0.56
N LEU A 426 -10.65 17.04 -0.22
CA LEU A 426 -11.90 16.29 -0.17
C LEU A 426 -11.75 15.01 0.63
N MET A 427 -10.75 14.18 0.28
CA MET A 427 -10.46 12.95 1.01
C MET A 427 -9.01 12.49 0.83
N SER A 428 -8.46 11.90 1.88
CA SER A 428 -7.30 11.02 1.81
C SER A 428 -7.78 9.58 1.81
N PHE A 429 -7.29 8.76 0.87
CA PHE A 429 -7.77 7.41 0.69
C PHE A 429 -6.68 6.49 0.13
N GLY A 430 -6.85 5.19 0.32
CA GLY A 430 -6.00 4.19 -0.31
C GLY A 430 -6.56 2.79 -0.13
N VAL A 431 -6.16 1.92 -1.04
CA VAL A 431 -6.57 0.51 -1.05
C VAL A 431 -5.30 -0.33 -1.12
N MET A 432 -4.92 -0.98 -0.02
CA MET A 432 -3.80 -1.93 -0.03
C MET A 432 -4.11 -3.15 -0.89
N GLY A 433 -3.09 -3.93 -1.32
CA GLY A 433 -3.31 -5.19 -2.05
C GLY A 433 -2.51 -5.32 -3.35
N GLY A 434 -1.31 -4.75 -3.45
CA GLY A 434 -0.42 -4.85 -4.63
C GLY A 434 -1.06 -4.31 -5.90
N PRO A 435 -1.18 -5.11 -6.98
CA PRO A 435 -1.80 -4.67 -8.22
C PRO A 435 -3.28 -4.29 -8.12
N MET A 436 -3.95 -4.70 -7.02
CA MET A 436 -5.32 -4.29 -6.72
C MET A 436 -5.42 -2.80 -6.37
N GLN A 437 -4.34 -2.14 -5.95
CA GLN A 437 -4.39 -0.77 -5.42
C GLN A 437 -4.91 0.25 -6.43
N ALA A 438 -4.36 0.31 -7.64
CA ALA A 438 -4.84 1.21 -8.68
C ALA A 438 -6.30 0.93 -9.07
N GLN A 439 -6.68 -0.33 -9.14
CA GLN A 439 -8.04 -0.76 -9.41
C GLN A 439 -9.00 -0.35 -8.28
N GLY A 440 -8.57 -0.53 -7.04
CA GLY A 440 -9.33 -0.13 -5.86
C GLY A 440 -9.47 1.39 -5.74
N HIS A 441 -8.42 2.17 -6.03
CA HIS A 441 -8.48 3.63 -6.04
C HIS A 441 -9.52 4.13 -7.04
N MET A 442 -9.54 3.60 -8.26
CA MET A 442 -10.56 3.93 -9.26
C MET A 442 -11.97 3.59 -8.74
N GLN A 443 -12.17 2.41 -8.14
CA GLN A 443 -13.47 2.00 -7.59
C GLN A 443 -13.93 2.93 -6.45
N MET A 444 -13.01 3.37 -5.57
CA MET A 444 -13.33 4.34 -4.50
C MET A 444 -13.70 5.71 -5.09
N ALA A 445 -12.93 6.23 -6.06
CA ALA A 445 -13.20 7.51 -6.69
C ALA A 445 -14.56 7.50 -7.42
N LEU A 446 -14.88 6.45 -8.17
CA LEU A 446 -16.19 6.28 -8.81
C LEU A 446 -17.33 6.31 -7.79
N ARG A 447 -17.25 5.50 -6.73
CA ARG A 447 -18.33 5.35 -5.75
C ARG A 447 -18.54 6.63 -4.93
N ILE A 448 -17.46 7.23 -4.45
CA ILE A 448 -17.54 8.38 -3.54
C ILE A 448 -17.74 9.69 -4.34
N MET A 449 -16.85 9.98 -5.31
CA MET A 449 -16.86 11.28 -5.99
C MET A 449 -17.98 11.39 -7.03
N LEU A 450 -18.17 10.35 -7.86
CA LEU A 450 -19.16 10.41 -8.95
C LEU A 450 -20.57 10.05 -8.47
N HIS A 451 -20.71 9.04 -7.61
CA HIS A 451 -22.01 8.51 -7.19
C HIS A 451 -22.43 8.93 -5.78
N GLY A 452 -21.62 9.70 -5.06
CA GLY A 452 -21.96 10.23 -3.74
C GLY A 452 -22.20 9.16 -2.67
N GLN A 453 -21.67 7.94 -2.85
CA GLN A 453 -21.76 6.91 -1.82
C GLN A 453 -20.93 7.34 -0.61
N ASN A 454 -21.48 7.14 0.59
CA ASN A 454 -20.69 7.42 1.80
C ASN A 454 -19.45 6.51 1.86
N PRO A 455 -18.34 6.96 2.49
CA PRO A 455 -17.08 6.23 2.48
C PRO A 455 -17.17 4.78 2.97
N GLN A 456 -17.96 4.49 4.02
CA GLN A 456 -18.10 3.12 4.53
C GLN A 456 -18.85 2.21 3.55
N ALA A 457 -19.94 2.71 2.93
CA ALA A 457 -20.66 1.95 1.91
C ALA A 457 -19.77 1.67 0.68
N ALA A 458 -18.95 2.64 0.27
CA ALA A 458 -18.00 2.47 -0.83
C ALA A 458 -16.92 1.41 -0.51
N ILE A 459 -16.44 1.38 0.74
CA ILE A 459 -15.48 0.37 1.22
C ILE A 459 -16.11 -1.03 1.26
N ASP A 460 -17.32 -1.14 1.79
CA ASP A 460 -18.01 -2.42 1.98
C ASP A 460 -18.60 -3.00 0.69
N ALA A 461 -18.70 -2.19 -0.37
CA ALA A 461 -19.22 -2.62 -1.66
C ALA A 461 -18.37 -3.78 -2.25
N PRO A 462 -19.01 -4.73 -2.96
CA PRO A 462 -18.31 -5.81 -3.64
C PRO A 462 -17.24 -5.28 -4.59
N ARG A 463 -16.05 -5.88 -4.56
CA ARG A 463 -14.92 -5.51 -5.42
C ARG A 463 -14.66 -6.53 -6.51
N TRP A 464 -14.06 -6.04 -7.55
CA TRP A 464 -13.52 -6.83 -8.64
C TRP A 464 -12.06 -6.44 -8.89
N ARG A 465 -11.31 -7.35 -9.52
CA ARG A 465 -9.96 -7.09 -10.01
C ARG A 465 -9.72 -7.77 -11.34
N VAL A 466 -9.08 -7.09 -12.23
CA VAL A 466 -8.53 -7.65 -13.46
C VAL A 466 -7.25 -8.40 -13.11
N VAL A 467 -7.07 -9.60 -13.67
CA VAL A 467 -5.86 -10.41 -13.47
C VAL A 467 -5.00 -10.36 -14.73
N GLN A 468 -5.54 -10.80 -15.85
CA GLN A 468 -4.88 -10.75 -17.16
C GLN A 468 -5.92 -10.89 -18.28
N GLY A 469 -5.68 -10.27 -19.44
CA GLY A 469 -6.52 -10.39 -20.60
C GLY A 469 -8.01 -10.16 -20.28
N ARG A 470 -8.85 -11.19 -20.44
CA ARG A 470 -10.28 -11.15 -20.10
C ARG A 470 -10.60 -11.73 -18.71
N GLU A 471 -9.62 -12.22 -18.00
CA GLU A 471 -9.80 -12.79 -16.68
C GLU A 471 -10.04 -11.69 -15.63
N VAL A 472 -11.20 -11.76 -14.98
CA VAL A 472 -11.62 -10.83 -13.91
C VAL A 472 -12.09 -11.65 -12.72
N VAL A 473 -11.53 -11.37 -11.56
CA VAL A 473 -11.97 -11.97 -10.30
C VAL A 473 -12.94 -11.01 -9.63
N VAL A 474 -14.06 -11.56 -9.15
CA VAL A 474 -15.09 -10.81 -8.41
C VAL A 474 -15.34 -11.48 -7.06
N GLU A 475 -15.75 -10.68 -6.08
CA GLU A 475 -16.15 -11.23 -4.78
C GLU A 475 -17.43 -12.06 -4.86
N SER A 476 -17.53 -13.08 -4.01
CA SER A 476 -18.72 -13.93 -3.90
C SER A 476 -20.00 -13.18 -3.46
N THR A 477 -19.85 -11.95 -2.99
CA THR A 477 -20.94 -11.04 -2.62
C THR A 477 -21.58 -10.30 -3.81
N PHE A 478 -21.01 -10.41 -5.02
CA PHE A 478 -21.64 -9.86 -6.22
C PHE A 478 -22.97 -10.53 -6.56
N ASP A 479 -23.92 -9.76 -7.09
CA ASP A 479 -25.17 -10.29 -7.61
C ASP A 479 -24.93 -11.31 -8.74
N ARG A 480 -25.59 -12.46 -8.65
CA ARG A 480 -25.40 -13.58 -9.60
C ARG A 480 -25.82 -13.24 -11.03
N ASN A 481 -26.87 -12.41 -11.20
CA ASN A 481 -27.32 -11.99 -12.53
C ASN A 481 -26.30 -11.05 -13.17
N THR A 482 -25.70 -10.17 -12.37
CA THR A 482 -24.60 -9.29 -12.81
C THR A 482 -23.39 -10.12 -13.27
N ILE A 483 -22.99 -11.14 -12.50
CA ILE A 483 -21.92 -12.08 -12.90
C ILE A 483 -22.24 -12.77 -14.22
N ALA A 484 -23.47 -13.28 -14.39
CA ALA A 484 -23.91 -13.96 -15.61
C ALA A 484 -23.84 -13.01 -16.83
N ALA A 485 -24.38 -11.79 -16.69
CA ALA A 485 -24.36 -10.79 -17.76
C ALA A 485 -22.94 -10.33 -18.14
N LEU A 486 -22.00 -10.23 -17.21
CA LEU A 486 -20.59 -9.95 -17.51
C LEU A 486 -19.94 -11.11 -18.28
N ARG A 487 -20.26 -12.35 -17.95
CA ARG A 487 -19.81 -13.55 -18.71
C ARG A 487 -20.37 -13.57 -20.14
N GLU A 488 -21.64 -13.21 -20.33
CA GLU A 488 -22.26 -13.07 -21.67
C GLU A 488 -21.55 -12.03 -22.52
N ARG A 489 -21.00 -10.96 -21.91
CA ARG A 489 -20.15 -9.97 -22.59
C ARG A 489 -18.74 -10.48 -22.90
N GLY A 490 -18.36 -11.67 -22.45
CA GLY A 490 -17.09 -12.32 -22.75
C GLY A 490 -16.00 -12.11 -21.68
N HIS A 491 -16.31 -11.52 -20.54
CA HIS A 491 -15.39 -11.55 -19.39
C HIS A 491 -15.28 -12.96 -18.82
N GLN A 492 -14.05 -13.39 -18.51
CA GLN A 492 -13.78 -14.68 -17.87
C GLN A 492 -13.83 -14.47 -16.34
N ILE A 493 -15.06 -14.53 -15.80
CA ILE A 493 -15.29 -14.21 -14.38
C ILE A 493 -14.98 -15.42 -13.49
N VAL A 494 -14.03 -15.24 -12.58
CA VAL A 494 -13.74 -16.10 -11.42
C VAL A 494 -14.36 -15.49 -10.18
N VAL A 495 -14.98 -16.30 -9.33
CA VAL A 495 -15.60 -15.85 -8.08
C VAL A 495 -14.75 -16.34 -6.90
N GLU A 496 -14.29 -15.42 -6.05
CA GLU A 496 -13.50 -15.72 -4.85
C GLU A 496 -14.22 -15.24 -3.58
N ASP A 497 -13.95 -15.89 -2.45
CA ASP A 497 -14.39 -15.42 -1.14
C ASP A 497 -13.42 -14.34 -0.64
N PRO A 498 -13.90 -13.10 -0.38
CA PRO A 498 -13.03 -12.01 0.05
C PRO A 498 -12.32 -12.25 1.39
N LEU A 499 -12.87 -13.11 2.25
CA LEU A 499 -12.31 -13.41 3.58
C LEU A 499 -11.36 -14.63 3.56
N GLN A 500 -11.41 -15.46 2.53
CA GLN A 500 -10.55 -16.63 2.40
C GLN A 500 -9.22 -16.30 1.74
N ASP A 501 -9.24 -15.52 0.67
CA ASP A 501 -8.06 -15.26 -0.15
C ASP A 501 -7.42 -13.89 0.10
N TYR A 502 -8.15 -12.94 0.68
CA TYR A 502 -7.71 -11.57 0.99
C TYR A 502 -7.14 -10.80 -0.21
N ASN A 503 -7.57 -11.14 -1.43
CA ASN A 503 -7.01 -10.63 -2.69
C ASN A 503 -7.66 -9.32 -3.19
N PHE A 504 -8.74 -8.85 -2.53
CA PHE A 504 -9.49 -7.65 -2.93
C PHE A 504 -9.02 -6.38 -2.23
N GLY A 505 -7.88 -6.46 -1.57
CA GLY A 505 -7.27 -5.32 -0.89
C GLY A 505 -7.93 -4.95 0.43
N GLY A 506 -7.61 -3.75 0.90
CA GLY A 506 -8.20 -3.18 2.11
C GLY A 506 -8.18 -1.67 2.03
N ALA A 507 -9.34 -1.03 2.07
CA ALA A 507 -9.49 0.41 1.93
C ALA A 507 -9.56 1.13 3.28
N GLN A 508 -9.00 2.33 3.33
CA GLN A 508 -9.23 3.30 4.41
C GLN A 508 -9.51 4.64 3.77
N VAL A 509 -10.46 5.39 4.30
CA VAL A 509 -10.86 6.70 3.78
C VAL A 509 -11.08 7.65 4.94
N ILE A 510 -10.52 8.87 4.85
CA ILE A 510 -10.93 10.02 5.67
C ILE A 510 -11.44 11.09 4.70
N TYR A 511 -12.73 11.37 4.79
CA TYR A 511 -13.43 12.36 3.97
C TYR A 511 -13.66 13.62 4.79
N ARG A 512 -13.35 14.79 4.23
CA ARG A 512 -13.55 16.10 4.86
C ARG A 512 -14.91 16.67 4.50
N MET A 513 -15.73 16.92 5.51
CA MET A 513 -17.03 17.56 5.32
C MET A 513 -16.88 19.07 5.10
N PRO A 514 -17.85 19.73 4.44
CA PRO A 514 -17.83 21.18 4.22
C PRO A 514 -17.66 22.01 5.49
N GLU A 515 -18.20 21.53 6.61
CA GLU A 515 -18.11 22.16 7.94
C GLU A 515 -16.74 21.97 8.60
N GLY A 516 -15.82 21.21 7.99
CA GLY A 516 -14.45 21.06 8.43
C GLY A 516 -14.16 19.85 9.32
N HIS A 517 -15.19 19.10 9.74
CA HIS A 517 -14.99 17.80 10.43
C HIS A 517 -14.80 16.66 9.41
N TYR A 518 -14.44 15.48 9.92
CA TYR A 518 -14.11 14.31 9.10
C TYR A 518 -15.09 13.17 9.26
N VAL A 519 -15.30 12.44 8.18
CA VAL A 519 -15.93 11.12 8.16
C VAL A 519 -14.84 10.09 7.89
N ALA A 520 -14.58 9.21 8.84
CA ALA A 520 -13.59 8.16 8.74
C ALA A 520 -14.25 6.80 8.53
N ALA A 521 -13.73 6.02 7.60
CA ALA A 521 -14.21 4.69 7.26
C ALA A 521 -13.06 3.70 7.14
N THR A 522 -13.32 2.43 7.45
CA THR A 522 -12.30 1.39 7.54
C THR A 522 -12.75 0.06 6.93
N GLU A 523 -11.80 -0.73 6.45
CA GLU A 523 -12.00 -1.98 5.74
C GLU A 523 -12.59 -3.10 6.61
N SER A 524 -13.67 -3.71 6.14
CA SER A 524 -14.28 -4.88 6.78
C SER A 524 -13.52 -6.20 6.50
N ARG A 525 -12.75 -6.26 5.39
CA ARG A 525 -11.91 -7.40 5.01
C ARG A 525 -10.56 -7.44 5.75
N LYS A 526 -10.36 -6.51 6.67
CA LYS A 526 -9.17 -6.38 7.54
C LYS A 526 -9.60 -6.26 9.01
N ASP A 527 -8.64 -6.41 9.92
CA ASP A 527 -8.86 -6.09 11.34
C ASP A 527 -9.01 -4.57 11.58
N GLY A 528 -9.25 -3.80 10.53
CA GLY A 528 -9.18 -2.36 10.45
C GLY A 528 -10.01 -1.59 11.47
N GLN A 529 -9.53 -0.40 11.83
CA GLN A 529 -10.19 0.52 12.76
C GLN A 529 -10.09 1.96 12.27
N ALA A 530 -11.22 2.66 12.31
CA ALA A 530 -11.28 4.11 12.25
C ALA A 530 -11.54 4.65 13.66
N LEU A 531 -10.77 5.63 14.09
CA LEU A 531 -10.93 6.35 15.36
C LEU A 531 -11.08 7.84 15.09
N VAL A 532 -11.89 8.50 15.90
CA VAL A 532 -12.14 9.96 15.82
C VAL A 532 -12.17 10.59 17.20
N SER A 533 -11.90 11.89 17.29
CA SER A 533 -12.07 12.68 18.51
C SER A 533 -12.50 14.12 18.20
#